data_1bee1c405921852efb750bcbaffbb659
#
_entry.id   1bee1c405921852efb750bcbaffbb659
#
_cell.length_a   1.000
_cell.length_b   1.000
_cell.length_c   1.000
_cell.angle_alpha   90.00
_cell.angle_beta   90.00
_cell.angle_gamma   90.00
#
_symmetry.space_group_name_H-M   'P 1'
#
loop_
_entity.id
_entity.type
_entity.pdbx_description
1 polymer ?
#
loop_
_entity_poly.entity_id
_entity_poly.type
_entity_poly.pdbx_seq_one_letter_code
_entity_poly.pdbx_strand_id
1 'polypeptide(L)'
;MNNWEKVNKEENYFLHESSYVDENVKVGKGTKIWHFSHIQSGSVIGRNCSIGQNVNIGNNVIIGNFVKIQNNVSVYEGVELEDFVFCG
;
A
#
# COMPACT_ATOMS: atom_id res chain seq x y z
N MET A 1 -9.33 -20.01 9.77
CA MET A 1 -9.08 -18.63 9.35
C MET A 1 -7.66 -18.51 8.85
N ASN A 2 -7.48 -17.93 7.69
CA ASN A 2 -6.15 -17.82 7.11
C ASN A 2 -5.49 -16.51 7.56
N ASN A 3 -4.20 -16.37 7.25
CA ASN A 3 -3.44 -15.19 7.66
C ASN A 3 -3.92 -13.92 7.00
N TRP A 4 -4.38 -14.03 5.76
CA TRP A 4 -4.92 -12.89 5.03
C TRP A 4 -6.08 -12.25 5.81
N GLU A 5 -7.01 -13.09 6.21
CA GLU A 5 -8.20 -12.61 6.91
C GLU A 5 -7.82 -11.97 8.23
N LYS A 6 -6.87 -12.59 8.93
CA LYS A 6 -6.43 -12.06 10.21
C LYS A 6 -5.74 -10.70 10.06
N VAL A 7 -4.89 -10.58 9.06
CA VAL A 7 -4.14 -9.34 8.82
C VAL A 7 -5.08 -8.21 8.42
N ASN A 8 -6.01 -8.50 7.52
CA ASN A 8 -6.89 -7.47 6.98
C ASN A 8 -8.02 -7.08 7.89
N LYS A 9 -8.33 -7.90 8.87
CA LYS A 9 -9.45 -7.68 9.76
C LYS A 9 -9.34 -6.35 10.50
N GLU A 10 -8.16 -6.02 10.98
CA GLU A 10 -7.96 -4.78 11.71
C GLU A 10 -7.97 -3.56 10.81
N GLU A 11 -7.22 -3.65 9.74
CA GLU A 11 -7.02 -2.51 8.86
C GLU A 11 -8.10 -2.40 7.81
N ASN A 12 -8.76 -3.51 7.50
CA ASN A 12 -9.89 -3.50 6.60
C ASN A 12 -9.53 -3.03 5.20
N TYR A 13 -8.40 -3.49 4.70
CA TYR A 13 -7.96 -3.15 3.35
C TYR A 13 -7.87 -4.41 2.49
N PHE A 14 -7.81 -4.24 1.18
CA PHE A 14 -7.68 -5.35 0.24
C PHE A 14 -6.22 -5.52 -0.17
N LEU A 15 -5.73 -6.75 -0.05
CA LEU A 15 -4.39 -7.11 -0.51
C LEU A 15 -4.53 -8.30 -1.45
N HIS A 16 -4.19 -8.12 -2.71
CA HIS A 16 -4.23 -9.23 -3.66
C HIS A 16 -3.18 -10.27 -3.24
N GLU A 17 -3.52 -11.55 -3.43
CA GLU A 17 -2.68 -12.63 -2.93
C GLU A 17 -1.26 -12.64 -3.53
N SER A 18 -1.08 -12.05 -4.72
CA SER A 18 0.22 -11.99 -5.36
C SER A 18 1.12 -10.89 -4.81
N SER A 19 0.58 -10.02 -3.97
CA SER A 19 1.32 -8.87 -3.45
C SER A 19 1.83 -9.15 -2.05
N TYR A 20 2.85 -8.43 -1.66
CA TYR A 20 3.50 -8.67 -0.38
C TYR A 20 3.64 -7.38 0.42
N VAL A 21 3.26 -7.45 1.68
CA VAL A 21 3.41 -6.33 2.62
C VAL A 21 4.35 -6.78 3.71
N ASP A 22 5.47 -6.08 3.85
CA ASP A 22 6.47 -6.40 4.87
C ASP A 22 5.91 -6.12 6.27
N GLU A 23 6.67 -6.55 7.28
CA GLU A 23 6.32 -6.26 8.65
C GLU A 23 6.42 -4.76 8.91
N ASN A 24 5.72 -4.30 9.92
CA ASN A 24 5.73 -2.90 10.34
C ASN A 24 5.22 -1.94 9.28
N VAL A 25 4.29 -2.40 8.47
CA VAL A 25 3.58 -1.56 7.50
C VAL A 25 2.17 -1.35 8.00
N LYS A 26 1.68 -0.12 7.87
CA LYS A 26 0.30 0.19 8.23
C LYS A 26 -0.44 0.59 6.97
N VAL A 27 -1.65 0.05 6.79
CA VAL A 27 -2.47 0.33 5.62
C VAL A 27 -3.85 0.71 6.10
N GLY A 28 -4.35 1.84 5.65
CA GLY A 28 -5.63 2.36 6.09
C GLY A 28 -6.81 1.66 5.44
N LYS A 29 -7.97 1.90 6.04
CA LYS A 29 -9.22 1.29 5.62
C LYS A 29 -9.56 1.67 4.18
N GLY A 30 -10.04 0.70 3.43
CA GLY A 30 -10.51 0.93 2.06
C GLY A 30 -9.43 0.98 1.00
N THR A 31 -8.17 0.89 1.40
CA THR A 31 -7.08 0.88 0.44
C THR A 31 -7.04 -0.47 -0.27
N LYS A 32 -6.67 -0.44 -1.55
CA LYS A 32 -6.58 -1.66 -2.36
C LYS A 32 -5.18 -1.76 -2.94
N ILE A 33 -4.57 -2.92 -2.73
CA ILE A 33 -3.24 -3.21 -3.27
C ILE A 33 -3.42 -4.33 -4.27
N TRP A 34 -3.15 -4.04 -5.53
CA TRP A 34 -3.45 -4.97 -6.60
C TRP A 34 -2.33 -5.99 -6.81
N HIS A 35 -2.08 -6.42 -8.05
CA HIS A 35 -1.21 -7.57 -8.34
C HIS A 35 0.26 -7.24 -8.27
N PHE A 36 1.05 -8.16 -7.75
CA PHE A 36 2.51 -8.16 -7.85
C PHE A 36 3.17 -6.91 -7.29
N SER A 37 2.59 -6.32 -6.26
CA SER A 37 3.15 -5.14 -5.64
C SER A 37 3.82 -5.49 -4.32
N HIS A 38 4.79 -4.67 -3.91
CA HIS A 38 5.54 -4.91 -2.69
C HIS A 38 5.60 -3.61 -1.89
N ILE A 39 5.15 -3.68 -0.65
CA ILE A 39 5.19 -2.54 0.28
C ILE A 39 6.23 -2.87 1.33
N GLN A 40 7.29 -2.07 1.38
CA GLN A 40 8.42 -2.38 2.26
C GLN A 40 8.26 -1.82 3.66
N SER A 41 9.08 -2.33 4.56
CA SER A 41 8.96 -2.09 6.00
C SER A 41 8.93 -0.62 6.37
N GLY A 42 8.13 -0.32 7.37
CA GLY A 42 8.07 1.03 7.97
C GLY A 42 7.17 1.97 7.23
N SER A 43 6.59 1.55 6.11
CA SER A 43 5.73 2.44 5.33
C SER A 43 4.34 2.54 5.92
N VAL A 44 3.71 3.69 5.70
CA VAL A 44 2.35 3.95 6.16
C VAL A 44 1.54 4.41 4.96
N ILE A 45 0.45 3.71 4.69
CA ILE A 45 -0.45 4.05 3.59
C ILE A 45 -1.79 4.43 4.19
N GLY A 46 -2.32 5.56 3.77
CA GLY A 46 -3.57 6.07 4.31
C GLY A 46 -4.79 5.30 3.83
N ARG A 47 -5.94 5.94 3.95
CA ARG A 47 -7.23 5.34 3.62
C ARG A 47 -7.59 5.53 2.16
N ASN A 48 -8.35 4.58 1.63
CA ASN A 48 -8.98 4.70 0.31
C ASN A 48 -7.99 4.99 -0.80
N CYS A 49 -6.80 4.41 -0.70
CA CYS A 49 -5.79 4.51 -1.73
C CYS A 49 -5.96 3.37 -2.73
N SER A 50 -5.40 3.55 -3.91
CA SER A 50 -5.36 2.50 -4.92
C SER A 50 -3.91 2.33 -5.35
N ILE A 51 -3.34 1.18 -5.04
CA ILE A 51 -1.96 0.85 -5.41
C ILE A 51 -2.06 -0.16 -6.56
N GLY A 52 -1.61 0.26 -7.73
CA GLY A 52 -1.77 -0.55 -8.94
C GLY A 52 -0.90 -1.78 -8.97
N GLN A 53 -0.74 -2.34 -10.16
CA GLN A 53 0.04 -3.55 -10.34
C GLN A 53 1.53 -3.23 -10.43
N ASN A 54 2.33 -4.15 -9.92
CA ASN A 54 3.78 -4.07 -10.08
C ASN A 54 4.31 -2.74 -9.54
N VAL A 55 3.81 -2.34 -8.38
CA VAL A 55 4.23 -1.11 -7.70
C VAL A 55 5.18 -1.50 -6.59
N ASN A 56 6.27 -0.77 -6.47
CA ASN A 56 7.19 -0.97 -5.35
C ASN A 56 7.16 0.26 -4.45
N ILE A 57 6.77 0.07 -3.21
CA ILE A 57 6.80 1.14 -2.21
C ILE A 57 7.99 0.86 -1.32
N GLY A 58 8.97 1.77 -1.35
CA GLY A 58 10.20 1.59 -0.58
C GLY A 58 9.98 1.67 0.91
N ASN A 59 11.06 1.55 1.65
CA ASN A 59 11.00 1.60 3.11
C ASN A 59 10.62 3.00 3.59
N ASN A 60 9.86 3.05 4.67
CA ASN A 60 9.57 4.30 5.38
C ASN A 60 8.93 5.37 4.50
N VAL A 61 8.09 4.94 3.58
CA VAL A 61 7.30 5.84 2.74
C VAL A 61 6.01 6.19 3.48
N ILE A 62 5.58 7.43 3.35
CA ILE A 62 4.32 7.86 3.95
C ILE A 62 3.38 8.31 2.82
N ILE A 63 2.26 7.63 2.72
CA ILE A 63 1.26 7.93 1.69
C ILE A 63 -0.02 8.37 2.38
N GLY A 64 -0.52 9.54 2.00
CA GLY A 64 -1.72 10.09 2.59
C GLY A 64 -2.98 9.34 2.14
N ASN A 65 -4.11 9.99 2.31
CA ASN A 65 -5.40 9.38 1.99
C ASN A 65 -5.79 9.67 0.54
N PHE A 66 -6.56 8.76 -0.06
CA PHE A 66 -7.10 8.95 -1.41
C PHE A 66 -6.01 9.14 -2.47
N VAL A 67 -4.87 8.50 -2.27
CA VAL A 67 -3.77 8.54 -3.23
C VAL A 67 -3.97 7.42 -4.23
N LYS A 68 -3.66 7.71 -5.50
CA LYS A 68 -3.72 6.69 -6.53
C LYS A 68 -2.34 6.54 -7.16
N ILE A 69 -1.82 5.33 -7.14
CA ILE A 69 -0.52 5.02 -7.75
C ILE A 69 -0.77 4.06 -8.90
N GLN A 70 -0.35 4.47 -10.08
CA GLN A 70 -0.56 3.70 -11.30
C GLN A 70 0.37 2.48 -11.34
N ASN A 71 0.13 1.63 -12.32
CA ASN A 71 0.92 0.42 -12.51
C ASN A 71 2.38 0.77 -12.78
N ASN A 72 3.27 -0.09 -12.33
CA ASN A 72 4.71 -0.03 -12.64
C ASN A 72 5.41 1.20 -12.08
N VAL A 73 4.89 1.77 -11.01
CA VAL A 73 5.50 2.93 -10.35
C VAL A 73 6.35 2.45 -9.18
N SER A 74 7.51 3.09 -9.00
CA SER A 74 8.33 2.88 -7.81
C SER A 74 8.34 4.16 -6.99
N VAL A 75 7.99 4.02 -5.72
CA VAL A 75 8.07 5.12 -4.77
C VAL A 75 9.26 4.84 -3.88
N TYR A 76 10.25 5.73 -3.90
CA TYR A 76 11.51 5.46 -3.25
C TYR A 76 11.46 5.71 -1.74
N GLU A 77 12.42 5.12 -1.07
CA GLU A 77 12.53 5.20 0.39
C GLU A 77 12.38 6.63 0.89
N GLY A 78 11.59 6.79 1.93
CA GLY A 78 11.44 8.08 2.63
C GLY A 78 10.57 9.09 1.92
N VAL A 79 10.00 8.77 0.76
CA VAL A 79 9.13 9.70 0.05
C VAL A 79 7.82 9.87 0.81
N GLU A 80 7.29 11.08 0.80
CA GLU A 80 5.96 11.35 1.35
C GLU A 80 5.06 11.85 0.25
N LEU A 81 3.89 11.25 0.14
CA LEU A 81 2.85 11.68 -0.80
C LEU A 81 1.66 12.18 0.01
N GLU A 82 1.24 13.39 -0.28
CA GLU A 82 0.11 13.99 0.45
C GLU A 82 -1.21 13.42 -0.06
N ASP A 83 -2.28 13.78 0.63
CA ASP A 83 -3.61 13.33 0.26
C ASP A 83 -3.93 13.70 -1.19
N PHE A 84 -4.69 12.84 -1.85
CA PHE A 84 -5.21 13.07 -3.19
C PHE A 84 -4.15 13.15 -4.29
N VAL A 85 -2.93 12.74 -4.01
CA VAL A 85 -1.88 12.73 -5.05
C VAL A 85 -2.16 11.60 -6.03
N PHE A 86 -1.97 11.91 -7.30
CA PHE A 86 -2.03 10.93 -8.38
C PHE A 86 -0.62 10.73 -8.92
N CYS A 87 -0.11 9.52 -8.79
CA CYS A 87 1.27 9.20 -9.13
C CYS A 87 1.27 8.20 -10.28
N GLY A 88 1.77 8.63 -11.42
CA GLY A 88 1.75 7.77 -12.60
C GLY A 88 2.96 7.85 -13.48
#